data_6a46a489f1fcd98c1da2f01fae4842de
#
_entry.id   6a46a489f1fcd98c1da2f01fae4842de
#
_cell.length_a   1.000
_cell.length_b   1.000
_cell.length_c   1.000
_cell.angle_alpha   90.00
_cell.angle_beta   90.00
_cell.angle_gamma   90.00
#
_symmetry.space_group_name_H-M   'P 1'
#
loop_
_entity.id
_entity.type
_entity.pdbx_description
1 polymer ?
#
loop_
_entity_poly.entity_id
_entity_poly.type
_entity_poly.pdbx_seq_one_letter_code
_entity_poly.pdbx_strand_id
1 'polypeptide(L)'
;MEENSKFDKKSLKTVTGKTANFGELAKDCVAFANANGGVISIGIEDDSSLPESTQVISETLPEKIVKRINELTFNVAIRPEVITAENGGQYICLHVFPSKVSIASTTKGQYLIRDHDASRVLLPDELSRLISDRPSYNWETKVSLNIHWTKADEQKLHN
;
A
#
# COMPACT_ATOMS: atom_id res chain seq x y z
N MET A 1 -11.22 -17.09 -4.67
CA MET A 1 -10.86 -15.89 -5.44
C MET A 1 -9.38 -15.95 -5.79
N GLU A 2 -9.08 -15.70 -7.03
CA GLU A 2 -7.70 -15.76 -7.53
C GLU A 2 -7.00 -14.42 -7.37
N GLU A 3 -5.68 -14.45 -7.24
CA GLU A 3 -4.88 -13.25 -7.19
C GLU A 3 -4.97 -12.48 -8.49
N ASN A 4 -5.00 -11.15 -8.40
CA ASN A 4 -5.11 -10.28 -9.58
C ASN A 4 -4.70 -8.86 -9.20
N SER A 5 -5.04 -7.87 -10.03
CA SER A 5 -4.66 -6.48 -9.80
C SER A 5 -5.32 -5.85 -8.57
N LYS A 6 -6.33 -6.49 -7.99
CA LYS A 6 -7.06 -5.97 -6.83
C LYS A 6 -7.03 -6.91 -5.63
N PHE A 7 -6.48 -8.09 -5.79
CA PHE A 7 -6.55 -9.11 -4.74
C PHE A 7 -5.28 -9.95 -4.71
N ASP A 8 -4.80 -10.23 -3.50
CA ASP A 8 -3.64 -11.09 -3.28
C ASP A 8 -3.89 -11.94 -2.03
N LYS A 9 -3.16 -13.05 -1.93
CA LYS A 9 -3.20 -13.93 -0.75
C LYS A 9 -1.80 -14.06 -0.17
N LYS A 10 -1.72 -14.13 1.14
CA LYS A 10 -0.46 -14.35 1.85
C LYS A 10 -0.66 -15.39 2.94
N SER A 11 0.33 -16.24 3.12
CA SER A 11 0.35 -17.15 4.26
C SER A 11 0.46 -16.34 5.55
N LEU A 12 -0.14 -16.86 6.62
CA LEU A 12 0.00 -16.25 7.94
C LEU A 12 1.47 -16.18 8.37
N LYS A 13 2.31 -17.07 7.86
CA LYS A 13 3.74 -17.07 8.15
C LYS A 13 4.44 -15.79 7.68
N THR A 14 3.86 -15.07 6.74
CA THR A 14 4.42 -13.80 6.26
C THR A 14 4.47 -12.76 7.37
N VAL A 15 3.57 -12.82 8.33
CA VAL A 15 3.47 -11.82 9.40
C VAL A 15 3.67 -12.41 10.80
N THR A 16 3.96 -13.71 10.92
CA THR A 16 4.14 -14.35 12.23
C THR A 16 5.40 -15.21 12.26
N GLY A 17 5.94 -15.38 13.47
CA GLY A 17 7.04 -16.29 13.73
C GLY A 17 8.35 -15.85 13.10
N LYS A 18 9.25 -16.81 12.96
CA LYS A 18 10.59 -16.54 12.44
C LYS A 18 10.62 -16.30 10.94
N THR A 19 9.55 -16.69 10.24
CA THR A 19 9.44 -16.51 8.79
C THR A 19 8.78 -15.18 8.42
N ALA A 20 8.45 -14.35 9.41
CA ALA A 20 7.78 -13.08 9.15
C ALA A 20 8.64 -12.21 8.23
N ASN A 21 8.00 -11.66 7.22
CA ASN A 21 8.66 -10.80 6.25
C ASN A 21 7.76 -9.61 5.92
N PHE A 22 7.74 -8.65 6.84
CA PHE A 22 6.91 -7.46 6.66
C PHE A 22 7.38 -6.60 5.48
N GLY A 23 8.65 -6.74 5.09
CA GLY A 23 9.15 -6.05 3.91
C GLY A 23 8.45 -6.48 2.63
N GLU A 24 8.18 -7.77 2.47
CA GLU A 24 7.43 -8.26 1.31
C GLU A 24 5.99 -7.75 1.34
N LEU A 25 5.36 -7.79 2.50
CA LEU A 25 4.00 -7.27 2.64
C LEU A 25 3.97 -5.77 2.33
N ALA A 26 4.98 -5.02 2.79
CA ALA A 26 5.08 -3.59 2.54
C ALA A 26 5.17 -3.29 1.03
N LYS A 27 5.94 -4.08 0.29
CA LYS A 27 6.04 -3.89 -1.16
C LYS A 27 4.70 -4.09 -1.85
N ASP A 28 3.95 -5.11 -1.42
CA ASP A 28 2.64 -5.36 -2.00
C ASP A 28 1.66 -4.24 -1.66
N CYS A 29 1.71 -3.73 -0.42
CA CYS A 29 0.88 -2.60 -0.03
C CYS A 29 1.19 -1.36 -0.87
N VAL A 30 2.46 -1.07 -1.10
CA VAL A 30 2.87 0.04 -1.96
C VAL A 30 2.33 -0.15 -3.37
N ALA A 31 2.46 -1.37 -3.90
CA ALA A 31 2.01 -1.67 -5.26
C ALA A 31 0.50 -1.46 -5.42
N PHE A 32 -0.28 -1.95 -4.47
CA PHE A 32 -1.73 -1.73 -4.49
C PHE A 32 -2.08 -0.25 -4.33
N ALA A 33 -1.39 0.45 -3.44
CA ALA A 33 -1.65 1.88 -3.21
C ALA A 33 -1.41 2.71 -4.47
N ASN A 34 -0.37 2.39 -5.23
CA ASN A 34 -0.04 3.12 -6.45
C ASN A 34 -0.92 2.72 -7.64
N ALA A 35 -1.62 1.60 -7.53
CA ALA A 35 -2.61 1.18 -8.53
C ALA A 35 -3.98 1.73 -8.13
N ASN A 36 -4.94 0.88 -7.87
CA ASN A 36 -6.30 1.31 -7.52
C ASN A 36 -6.72 0.80 -6.15
N GLY A 37 -5.74 0.55 -5.27
CA GLY A 37 -6.01 -0.10 -4.01
C GLY A 37 -6.30 -1.57 -4.21
N GLY A 38 -6.66 -2.25 -3.13
CA GLY A 38 -6.98 -3.66 -3.21
C GLY A 38 -7.07 -4.30 -1.85
N VAL A 39 -7.08 -5.62 -1.85
CA VAL A 39 -7.25 -6.42 -0.65
C VAL A 39 -6.19 -7.52 -0.63
N ILE A 40 -5.56 -7.69 0.52
CA ILE A 40 -4.63 -8.80 0.74
C ILE A 40 -5.22 -9.69 1.83
N SER A 41 -5.50 -10.95 1.51
CA SER A 41 -5.98 -11.91 2.49
C SER A 41 -4.78 -12.59 3.14
N ILE A 42 -4.57 -12.33 4.42
CA ILE A 42 -3.45 -12.88 5.18
C ILE A 42 -3.96 -14.04 6.02
N GLY A 43 -3.42 -15.21 5.77
CA GLY A 43 -3.85 -16.43 6.45
C GLY A 43 -4.53 -17.43 5.54
N ILE A 44 -4.51 -17.22 4.24
CA ILE A 44 -5.05 -18.16 3.25
C ILE A 44 -3.91 -18.50 2.31
N GLU A 45 -3.61 -19.80 2.18
CA GLU A 45 -2.54 -20.26 1.30
C GLU A 45 -2.93 -20.15 -0.17
N ASP A 46 -1.95 -20.09 -1.05
CA ASP A 46 -2.17 -19.88 -2.48
C ASP A 46 -3.05 -20.95 -3.12
N ASP A 47 -2.94 -22.18 -2.64
CA ASP A 47 -3.70 -23.29 -3.19
C ASP A 47 -5.06 -23.51 -2.52
N SER A 48 -5.47 -22.59 -1.65
CA SER A 48 -6.70 -22.70 -0.87
C SER A 48 -7.58 -21.49 -1.07
N SER A 49 -8.88 -21.66 -0.83
CA SER A 49 -9.83 -20.55 -0.79
C SER A 49 -10.27 -20.21 0.62
N LEU A 50 -9.88 -21.06 1.59
CA LEU A 50 -10.26 -20.89 3.01
C LEU A 50 -9.02 -21.02 3.88
N PRO A 51 -9.00 -20.38 5.05
CA PRO A 51 -7.95 -20.63 6.04
C PRO A 51 -8.12 -22.02 6.64
N GLU A 52 -7.11 -22.47 7.38
CA GLU A 52 -7.28 -23.70 8.15
C GLU A 52 -8.38 -23.48 9.17
N SER A 53 -9.22 -24.51 9.36
CA SER A 53 -10.40 -24.41 10.22
C SER A 53 -10.08 -24.11 11.68
N THR A 54 -8.86 -24.45 12.12
CA THR A 54 -8.41 -24.19 13.49
C THR A 54 -7.61 -22.91 13.64
N GLN A 55 -7.39 -22.19 12.55
CA GLN A 55 -6.56 -20.98 12.59
C GLN A 55 -7.25 -19.86 13.34
N VAL A 56 -6.53 -19.27 14.29
CA VAL A 56 -7.02 -18.15 15.10
C VAL A 56 -6.03 -16.99 14.96
N ILE A 57 -6.56 -15.79 14.78
CA ILE A 57 -5.74 -14.57 14.68
C ILE A 57 -5.58 -13.98 16.07
N SER A 58 -4.33 -13.74 16.47
CA SER A 58 -4.03 -13.06 17.73
C SER A 58 -4.65 -11.66 17.73
N GLU A 59 -5.16 -11.25 18.90
CA GLU A 59 -5.77 -9.93 19.04
C GLU A 59 -4.80 -8.79 18.77
N THR A 60 -3.51 -9.02 18.94
CA THR A 60 -2.49 -7.98 18.76
C THR A 60 -1.95 -7.93 17.33
N LEU A 61 -2.22 -8.93 16.51
CA LEU A 61 -1.64 -9.02 15.18
C LEU A 61 -2.09 -7.91 14.25
N PRO A 62 -3.38 -7.53 14.20
CA PRO A 62 -3.79 -6.44 13.31
C PRO A 62 -3.05 -5.13 13.58
N GLU A 63 -2.91 -4.76 14.85
CA GLU A 63 -2.18 -3.54 15.22
C GLU A 63 -0.70 -3.64 14.84
N LYS A 64 -0.11 -4.81 15.02
CA LYS A 64 1.29 -5.03 14.68
C LYS A 64 1.51 -4.85 13.17
N ILE A 65 0.59 -5.36 12.36
CA ILE A 65 0.66 -5.19 10.91
C ILE A 65 0.62 -3.72 10.54
N VAL A 66 -0.33 -2.97 11.09
CA VAL A 66 -0.45 -1.54 10.81
C VAL A 66 0.83 -0.81 11.19
N LYS A 67 1.35 -1.09 12.39
CA LYS A 67 2.57 -0.44 12.88
C LYS A 67 3.75 -0.72 11.96
N ARG A 68 3.95 -2.00 11.62
CA ARG A 68 5.09 -2.39 10.79
C ARG A 68 5.00 -1.82 9.38
N ILE A 69 3.82 -1.84 8.78
CA ILE A 69 3.66 -1.28 7.44
C ILE A 69 3.86 0.22 7.46
N ASN A 70 3.35 0.92 8.48
CA ASN A 70 3.59 2.36 8.60
C ASN A 70 5.07 2.70 8.77
N GLU A 71 5.83 1.82 9.43
CA GLU A 71 7.28 2.01 9.59
C GLU A 71 8.06 1.75 8.30
N LEU A 72 7.49 0.98 7.39
CA LEU A 72 8.20 0.51 6.19
C LEU A 72 7.75 1.20 4.90
N THR A 73 6.78 2.10 4.97
CA THR A 73 6.21 2.72 3.77
C THR A 73 5.95 4.21 3.96
N PHE A 74 5.83 4.91 2.83
CA PHE A 74 5.33 6.28 2.77
C PHE A 74 4.06 6.32 1.94
N ASN A 75 3.05 7.05 2.42
CA ASN A 75 1.79 7.32 1.69
C ASN A 75 0.96 6.06 1.44
N VAL A 76 1.03 5.10 2.36
CA VAL A 76 0.22 3.88 2.32
C VAL A 76 -0.76 3.93 3.48
N ALA A 77 -2.05 3.77 3.17
CA ALA A 77 -3.10 3.68 4.18
C ALA A 77 -3.72 2.29 4.09
N ILE A 78 -3.79 1.61 5.22
CA ILE A 78 -4.33 0.24 5.29
C ILE A 78 -5.33 0.13 6.43
N ARG A 79 -6.20 -0.87 6.33
CA ARG A 79 -7.14 -1.21 7.40
C ARG A 79 -7.27 -2.72 7.48
N PRO A 80 -6.78 -3.34 8.55
CA PRO A 80 -6.95 -4.78 8.75
C PRO A 80 -8.32 -5.09 9.34
N GLU A 81 -8.87 -6.21 8.94
CA GLU A 81 -10.15 -6.69 9.43
C GLU A 81 -10.03 -8.20 9.65
N VAL A 82 -10.34 -8.67 10.86
CA VAL A 82 -10.30 -10.10 11.15
C VAL A 82 -11.62 -10.71 10.69
N ILE A 83 -11.53 -11.72 9.84
CA ILE A 83 -12.70 -12.40 9.27
C ILE A 83 -12.71 -13.84 9.76
N THR A 84 -13.88 -14.32 10.15
CA THR A 84 -14.10 -15.74 10.44
C THR A 84 -14.76 -16.35 9.20
N ALA A 85 -14.07 -17.31 8.61
CA ALA A 85 -14.55 -17.98 7.40
C ALA A 85 -15.65 -19.00 7.73
N GLU A 86 -16.29 -19.52 6.69
CA GLU A 86 -17.38 -20.48 6.86
C GLU A 86 -16.94 -21.76 7.54
N ASN A 87 -15.66 -22.14 7.43
CA ASN A 87 -15.12 -23.32 8.11
C ASN A 87 -14.69 -23.05 9.55
N GLY A 88 -14.90 -21.83 10.05
CA GLY A 88 -14.53 -21.47 11.42
C GLY A 88 -13.13 -20.91 11.57
N GLY A 89 -12.29 -21.02 10.55
CA GLY A 89 -10.94 -20.46 10.58
C GLY A 89 -10.95 -18.95 10.44
N GLN A 90 -9.97 -18.28 11.06
CA GLN A 90 -9.86 -16.84 10.98
C GLN A 90 -8.72 -16.44 10.04
N TYR A 91 -8.87 -15.31 9.39
CA TYR A 91 -7.81 -14.69 8.60
C TYR A 91 -7.98 -13.18 8.65
N ILE A 92 -6.98 -12.47 8.14
CA ILE A 92 -7.04 -11.01 8.10
C ILE A 92 -7.29 -10.57 6.68
N CYS A 93 -8.30 -9.72 6.50
CA CYS A 93 -8.57 -9.03 5.25
C CYS A 93 -7.93 -7.65 5.37
N LEU A 94 -6.81 -7.46 4.71
CA LEU A 94 -6.07 -6.20 4.77
C LEU A 94 -6.51 -5.33 3.60
N HIS A 95 -7.23 -4.26 3.90
CA HIS A 95 -7.67 -3.31 2.89
C HIS A 95 -6.56 -2.30 2.65
N VAL A 96 -6.14 -2.15 1.40
CA VAL A 96 -5.15 -1.16 0.99
C VAL A 96 -5.86 -0.10 0.18
N PHE A 97 -5.81 1.15 0.66
CA PHE A 97 -6.50 2.24 -0.02
C PHE A 97 -5.62 2.81 -1.13
N PRO A 98 -6.22 3.28 -2.22
CA PRO A 98 -5.43 3.90 -3.29
C PRO A 98 -4.80 5.21 -2.82
N SER A 99 -3.53 5.41 -3.14
CA SER A 99 -2.81 6.64 -2.82
C SER A 99 -2.96 7.60 -3.99
N LYS A 100 -3.96 8.48 -3.91
CA LYS A 100 -4.33 9.35 -5.03
C LYS A 100 -3.74 10.74 -4.96
N VAL A 101 -3.27 11.15 -3.79
CA VAL A 101 -2.70 12.50 -3.60
C VAL A 101 -1.20 12.49 -3.84
N SER A 102 -0.50 11.50 -3.31
CA SER A 102 0.94 11.36 -3.45
C SER A 102 1.29 9.93 -3.81
N ILE A 103 2.41 9.73 -4.49
CA ILE A 103 2.86 8.39 -4.82
C ILE A 103 3.35 7.68 -3.56
N ALA A 104 3.11 6.38 -3.47
CA ALA A 104 3.56 5.56 -2.36
C ALA A 104 4.91 4.92 -2.66
N SER A 105 5.70 4.69 -1.61
CA SER A 105 6.98 4.00 -1.74
C SER A 105 7.31 3.25 -0.46
N THR A 106 8.28 2.34 -0.54
CA THR A 106 8.88 1.80 0.67
C THR A 106 9.86 2.81 1.23
N THR A 107 10.21 2.68 2.51
CA THR A 107 11.21 3.55 3.13
C THR A 107 12.61 3.33 2.57
N LYS A 108 12.80 2.23 1.83
CA LYS A 108 14.06 1.97 1.11
C LYS A 108 14.09 2.60 -0.27
N GLY A 109 13.06 3.38 -0.62
CA GLY A 109 13.03 4.09 -1.89
C GLY A 109 12.54 3.27 -3.07
N GLN A 110 11.80 2.20 -2.82
CA GLN A 110 11.24 1.38 -3.89
C GLN A 110 9.84 1.85 -4.23
N TYR A 111 9.59 2.04 -5.52
CA TYR A 111 8.29 2.44 -6.07
C TYR A 111 7.76 1.28 -6.88
N LEU A 112 6.66 0.69 -6.42
CA LEU A 112 6.08 -0.50 -7.05
C LEU A 112 4.65 -0.21 -7.47
N ILE A 113 4.18 -1.00 -8.45
CA ILE A 113 2.79 -0.95 -8.89
C ILE A 113 2.28 -2.37 -9.09
N ARG A 114 1.01 -2.55 -8.84
CA ARG A 114 0.36 -3.84 -9.06
C ARG A 114 0.05 -3.99 -10.55
N ASP A 115 0.55 -5.08 -11.13
CA ASP A 115 0.36 -5.38 -12.54
C ASP A 115 -0.17 -6.81 -12.62
N HIS A 116 -1.48 -6.93 -12.83
CA HIS A 116 -2.19 -8.21 -12.77
C HIS A 116 -2.05 -8.84 -11.38
N ASP A 117 -1.35 -9.97 -11.28
CA ASP A 117 -1.20 -10.67 -10.01
C ASP A 117 0.19 -10.48 -9.37
N ALA A 118 0.94 -9.50 -9.85
CA ALA A 118 2.30 -9.28 -9.37
C ALA A 118 2.54 -7.82 -9.00
N SER A 119 3.41 -7.63 -8.01
CA SER A 119 3.92 -6.31 -7.65
C SER A 119 5.28 -6.14 -8.32
N ARG A 120 5.42 -5.11 -9.16
CA ARG A 120 6.66 -4.87 -9.87
C ARG A 120 7.17 -3.46 -9.65
N VAL A 121 8.48 -3.29 -9.80
CA VAL A 121 9.10 -1.96 -9.69
C VAL A 121 8.70 -1.13 -10.90
N LEU A 122 8.38 0.15 -10.63
CA LEU A 122 8.04 1.09 -11.69
C LEU A 122 9.29 1.45 -12.50
N LEU A 123 9.12 1.52 -13.82
CA LEU A 123 10.16 2.02 -14.69
C LEU A 123 10.24 3.55 -14.57
N PRO A 124 11.41 4.16 -14.87
CA PRO A 124 11.56 5.62 -14.70
C PRO A 124 10.50 6.46 -15.38
N ASP A 125 10.12 6.11 -16.61
CA ASP A 125 9.09 6.86 -17.33
C ASP A 125 7.72 6.71 -16.70
N GLU A 126 7.41 5.49 -16.22
CA GLU A 126 6.16 5.23 -15.52
C GLU A 126 6.10 6.01 -14.22
N LEU A 127 7.22 6.04 -13.50
CA LEU A 127 7.30 6.76 -12.23
C LEU A 127 7.07 8.25 -12.45
N SER A 128 7.70 8.83 -13.46
CA SER A 128 7.52 10.24 -13.77
C SER A 128 6.06 10.59 -14.08
N ARG A 129 5.41 9.75 -14.89
CA ARG A 129 3.99 9.96 -15.20
C ARG A 129 3.12 9.84 -13.97
N LEU A 130 3.38 8.83 -13.15
CA LEU A 130 2.58 8.58 -11.96
C LEU A 130 2.70 9.74 -10.98
N ILE A 131 3.89 10.28 -10.80
CA ILE A 131 4.12 11.42 -9.93
C ILE A 131 3.39 12.66 -10.47
N SER A 132 3.54 12.95 -11.77
CA SER A 132 2.95 14.15 -12.36
C SER A 132 1.42 14.11 -12.35
N ASP A 133 0.83 12.92 -12.30
CA ASP A 133 -0.62 12.78 -12.26
C ASP A 133 -1.19 12.97 -10.85
N ARG A 134 -0.34 13.07 -9.82
CA ARG A 134 -0.81 13.22 -8.45
C ARG A 134 -1.09 14.68 -8.13
N PRO A 135 -2.22 14.99 -7.48
CA PRO A 135 -2.56 16.37 -7.14
C PRO A 135 -1.54 17.09 -6.29
N SER A 136 -0.87 16.42 -5.37
CA SER A 136 0.10 17.09 -4.52
C SER A 136 1.28 17.64 -5.31
N TYR A 137 1.77 16.90 -6.31
CA TYR A 137 2.85 17.38 -7.16
C TYR A 137 2.41 18.60 -7.97
N ASN A 138 1.23 18.50 -8.60
CA ASN A 138 0.71 19.59 -9.43
C ASN A 138 0.45 20.85 -8.60
N TRP A 139 -0.09 20.66 -7.39
CA TRP A 139 -0.36 21.77 -6.49
C TRP A 139 0.93 22.47 -6.07
N GLU A 140 1.94 21.72 -5.68
CA GLU A 140 3.22 22.28 -5.26
C GLU A 140 3.88 23.07 -6.40
N THR A 141 3.82 22.53 -7.60
CA THR A 141 4.39 23.20 -8.77
C THR A 141 3.70 24.53 -9.01
N LYS A 142 2.37 24.55 -8.96
CA LYS A 142 1.60 25.77 -9.16
C LYS A 142 1.87 26.81 -8.09
N VAL A 143 1.92 26.39 -6.86
CA VAL A 143 2.17 27.29 -5.74
C VAL A 143 3.56 27.89 -5.85
N SER A 144 4.55 27.08 -6.18
CA SER A 144 5.91 27.59 -6.35
C SER A 144 6.01 28.64 -7.45
N LEU A 145 5.35 28.40 -8.57
CA LEU A 145 5.33 29.38 -9.66
C LEU A 145 4.62 30.64 -9.24
N ASN A 146 3.52 30.55 -8.57
CA ASN A 146 2.76 31.73 -8.14
C ASN A 146 3.57 32.56 -7.15
N ILE A 147 4.23 31.93 -6.21
CA ILE A 147 5.06 32.63 -5.25
C ILE A 147 6.18 33.34 -5.96
N HIS A 148 6.80 32.68 -6.92
CA HIS A 148 7.88 33.28 -7.70
C HIS A 148 7.43 34.56 -8.40
N TRP A 149 6.31 34.53 -9.09
CA TRP A 149 5.74 35.67 -9.75
C TRP A 149 5.44 36.83 -8.81
N THR A 150 4.79 36.48 -7.68
CA THR A 150 4.42 37.52 -6.71
C THR A 150 5.63 38.25 -6.17
N LYS A 151 6.68 37.52 -5.85
CA LYS A 151 7.90 38.14 -5.35
C LYS A 151 8.59 38.96 -6.40
N ALA A 152 8.52 38.53 -7.65
CA ALA A 152 9.11 39.28 -8.72
C ALA A 152 8.37 40.59 -8.97
N ASP A 153 7.07 40.52 -8.79
CA ASP A 153 6.25 41.71 -9.03
C ASP A 153 6.27 42.69 -7.90
N GLU A 154 6.32 42.40 -6.68
CA GLU A 154 6.14 43.23 -5.64
C GLU A 154 7.01 43.36 -4.69
N GLN A 155 7.27 42.95 -4.67
CA GLN A 155 7.32 42.78 -4.07
C GLN A 155 6.66 43.29 -4.06
N LYS A 156 5.80 43.35 -4.52
CA LYS A 156 4.84 43.56 -4.66
C LYS A 156 3.82 42.97 -4.40
N LEU A 157 3.58 42.67 -3.98
CA LEU A 157 2.68 42.05 -3.55
C LEU A 157 2.55 41.22 -2.84
N HIS A 158 3.07 41.57 -2.49
CA HIS A 158 2.96 40.96 -2.04
C HIS A 158 3.18 40.71 -1.77
N ASN A 159 3.48 41.19 -1.44
CA ASN A 159 3.50 41.01 -1.42
C ASN A 159 3.22 40.71 -1.27
#